data_20df6fa5daae2aceb653578be13fb589
#
_entry.id   20df6fa5daae2aceb653578be13fb589
#
_cell.length_a   1.000
_cell.length_b   1.000
_cell.length_c   1.000
_cell.angle_alpha   90.00
_cell.angle_beta   90.00
_cell.angle_gamma   90.00
#
_symmetry.space_group_name_H-M   'P 1'
#
loop_
_entity.id
_entity.type
_entity.pdbx_description
1 polymer ?
#
loop_
_entity_poly.entity_id
_entity_poly.type
_entity_poly.pdbx_seq_one_letter_code
_entity_poly.pdbx_strand_id
1 'polypeptide(L)'
;MIRYLFDASCVVYAMDGSIPGLRTRIEDCEPGSLAISVISYAELAYGTYVGKPPARAVLEAFIRAIPLVPFDEAAAREYAKLPFKRARFDRLLAAHALSIGAIVVTNNETDFADVPGLQVENWTM
;
A
#
# COMPACT_ATOMS: atom_id res chain seq x y z
N MET A 1 -0.92 -16.34 -1.93
CA MET A 1 -0.13 -15.67 -0.87
C MET A 1 0.16 -14.23 -1.27
N ILE A 2 -0.08 -13.31 -0.36
CA ILE A 2 0.15 -11.89 -0.62
C ILE A 2 1.64 -11.61 -0.62
N ARG A 3 2.14 -11.02 -1.72
CA ARG A 3 3.54 -10.64 -1.85
C ARG A 3 3.74 -9.13 -1.82
N TYR A 4 2.73 -8.36 -2.21
CA TYR A 4 2.87 -6.92 -2.40
C TYR A 4 1.76 -6.17 -1.69
N LEU A 5 2.12 -5.14 -0.93
CA LEU A 5 1.19 -4.15 -0.38
C LEU A 5 1.46 -2.81 -1.04
N PHE A 6 0.43 -2.20 -1.61
CA PHE A 6 0.55 -0.89 -2.25
C PHE A 6 0.38 0.24 -1.24
N ASP A 7 1.19 1.29 -1.38
CA ASP A 7 0.89 2.52 -0.68
C ASP A 7 -0.24 3.27 -1.41
N ALA A 8 -0.81 4.28 -0.73
CA ALA A 8 -1.97 4.98 -1.25
C ALA A 8 -1.68 5.69 -2.57
N SER A 9 -0.51 6.28 -2.73
CA SER A 9 -0.14 6.99 -3.96
C SER A 9 -0.13 6.06 -5.16
N CYS A 10 0.44 4.86 -5.01
CA CYS A 10 0.49 3.89 -6.10
C CYS A 10 -0.91 3.39 -6.48
N VAL A 11 -1.82 3.27 -5.51
CA VAL A 11 -3.21 2.92 -5.82
C VAL A 11 -3.86 4.00 -6.67
N VAL A 12 -3.66 5.27 -6.33
CA VAL A 12 -4.20 6.39 -7.12
C VAL A 12 -3.66 6.36 -8.55
N TYR A 13 -2.34 6.17 -8.72
CA TYR A 13 -1.73 6.09 -10.04
C TYR A 13 -2.26 4.89 -10.84
N ALA A 14 -2.49 3.76 -10.19
CA ALA A 14 -3.04 2.59 -10.86
C ALA A 14 -4.47 2.84 -11.34
N MET A 15 -5.26 3.58 -10.56
CA MET A 15 -6.64 3.90 -10.92
C MET A 15 -6.72 4.92 -12.05
N ASP A 16 -5.89 5.97 -12.01
CA ASP A 16 -5.99 7.07 -12.97
C ASP A 16 -5.24 6.83 -14.28
N GLY A 17 -4.40 5.80 -14.32
CA GLY A 17 -3.65 5.46 -15.52
C GLY A 17 -2.55 6.45 -15.89
N SER A 18 -2.15 7.32 -14.96
CA SER A 18 -1.18 8.38 -15.23
C SER A 18 0.25 7.84 -15.43
N ILE A 19 0.54 6.62 -14.99
CA ILE A 19 1.86 6.04 -15.12
C ILE A 19 1.79 4.85 -16.08
N PRO A 20 2.33 4.98 -17.30
CA PRO A 20 2.34 3.89 -18.26
C PRO A 20 3.11 2.69 -17.69
N GLY A 21 2.60 1.50 -17.94
CA GLY A 21 3.25 0.28 -17.50
C GLY A 21 2.90 -0.18 -16.09
N LEU A 22 2.39 0.70 -15.24
CA LEU A 22 2.00 0.29 -13.88
C LEU A 22 0.86 -0.73 -13.92
N ARG A 23 -0.18 -0.49 -14.71
CA ARG A 23 -1.26 -1.45 -14.87
C ARG A 23 -0.80 -2.77 -15.44
N THR A 24 0.08 -2.72 -16.44
CA THR A 24 0.64 -3.93 -17.04
C THR A 24 1.36 -4.75 -15.98
N ARG A 25 2.15 -4.09 -15.14
CA ARG A 25 2.87 -4.78 -14.09
C ARG A 25 1.93 -5.41 -13.06
N ILE A 26 0.85 -4.71 -12.72
CA ILE A 26 -0.18 -5.25 -11.84
C ILE A 26 -0.85 -6.47 -12.46
N GLU A 27 -1.21 -6.38 -13.74
CA GLU A 27 -1.86 -7.46 -14.47
C GLU A 27 -0.97 -8.70 -14.62
N ASP A 28 0.34 -8.49 -14.66
CA ASP A 28 1.31 -9.59 -14.79
C ASP A 28 1.54 -10.34 -13.48
N CYS A 29 1.06 -9.82 -12.36
CA CYS A 29 1.20 -10.50 -11.08
C CYS A 29 0.23 -11.67 -10.96
N GLU A 30 0.63 -12.68 -10.18
CA GLU A 30 -0.24 -13.80 -9.91
C GLU A 30 -1.51 -13.36 -9.17
N PRO A 31 -2.67 -13.92 -9.51
CA PRO A 31 -3.89 -13.63 -8.76
C PRO A 31 -3.70 -13.90 -7.28
N GLY A 32 -4.15 -12.98 -6.43
CA GLY A 32 -4.05 -13.10 -4.98
C GLY A 32 -2.72 -12.66 -4.39
N SER A 33 -1.75 -12.21 -5.22
CA SER A 33 -0.47 -11.76 -4.73
C SER A 33 -0.46 -10.28 -4.32
N LEU A 34 -1.47 -9.53 -4.74
CA LEU A 34 -1.57 -8.09 -4.47
C LEU A 34 -2.64 -7.82 -3.42
N ALA A 35 -2.37 -6.88 -2.53
CA ALA A 35 -3.36 -6.46 -1.53
C ALA A 35 -3.15 -4.99 -1.17
N ILE A 36 -4.18 -4.41 -0.58
CA ILE A 36 -4.15 -3.05 -0.05
C ILE A 36 -4.30 -3.16 1.46
N SER A 37 -3.34 -2.60 2.20
CA SER A 37 -3.46 -2.50 3.65
C SER A 37 -4.63 -1.58 3.99
N VAL A 38 -5.36 -1.88 5.07
CA VAL A 38 -6.38 -0.95 5.58
C VAL A 38 -5.76 0.40 5.95
N ILE A 39 -4.46 0.44 6.23
CA ILE A 39 -3.75 1.69 6.49
C ILE A 39 -3.76 2.58 5.23
N SER A 40 -3.39 2.01 4.07
CA SER A 40 -3.45 2.74 2.80
C SER A 40 -4.88 3.07 2.42
N TYR A 41 -5.80 2.15 2.69
CA TYR A 41 -7.21 2.40 2.44
C TYR A 41 -7.72 3.59 3.25
N ALA A 42 -7.28 3.74 4.50
CA ALA A 42 -7.70 4.88 5.33
C ALA A 42 -7.31 6.21 4.68
N GLU A 43 -6.11 6.30 4.11
CA GLU A 43 -5.69 7.49 3.39
C GLU A 43 -6.54 7.75 2.15
N LEU A 44 -6.81 6.68 1.38
CA LEU A 44 -7.64 6.77 0.17
C LEU A 44 -9.07 7.19 0.50
N ALA A 45 -9.64 6.56 1.52
CA ALA A 45 -11.01 6.84 1.95
C ALA A 45 -11.15 8.27 2.45
N TYR A 46 -10.16 8.76 3.18
CA TYR A 46 -10.14 10.15 3.62
C TYR A 46 -10.13 11.10 2.42
N GLY A 47 -9.26 10.85 1.45
CA GLY A 47 -9.20 11.66 0.23
C GLY A 47 -10.54 11.70 -0.48
N THR A 48 -11.18 10.54 -0.65
CA THR A 48 -12.49 10.45 -1.29
C THR A 48 -13.55 11.24 -0.49
N TYR A 49 -13.52 11.12 0.82
CA TYR A 49 -14.48 11.83 1.69
C TYR A 49 -14.38 13.35 1.55
N VAL A 50 -13.17 13.89 1.41
CA VAL A 50 -12.98 15.33 1.28
C VAL A 50 -13.02 15.82 -0.17
N GLY A 51 -13.44 14.99 -1.09
CA GLY A 51 -13.65 15.36 -2.48
C GLY A 51 -12.44 15.24 -3.39
N LYS A 52 -11.37 14.60 -2.93
CA LYS A 52 -10.20 14.33 -3.77
C LYS A 52 -10.35 13.00 -4.49
N PRO A 53 -9.65 12.79 -5.63
CA PRO A 53 -9.58 11.46 -6.23
C PRO A 53 -8.96 10.46 -5.26
N PRO A 54 -9.38 9.18 -5.32
CA PRO A 54 -10.31 8.62 -6.29
C PRO A 54 -11.77 8.86 -5.93
N ALA A 55 -12.63 8.85 -6.96
CA ALA A 55 -14.06 8.89 -6.73
C ALA A 55 -14.49 7.60 -6.01
N ARG A 56 -15.55 7.70 -5.23
CA ARG A 56 -16.00 6.58 -4.39
C ARG A 56 -16.24 5.29 -5.17
N ALA A 57 -16.92 5.39 -6.31
CA ALA A 57 -17.21 4.20 -7.12
C ALA A 57 -15.95 3.55 -7.67
N VAL A 58 -14.95 4.35 -8.02
CA VAL A 58 -13.66 3.86 -8.52
C VAL A 58 -12.91 3.14 -7.40
N LEU A 59 -12.88 3.73 -6.21
CA LEU A 59 -12.23 3.11 -5.06
C LEU A 59 -12.89 1.79 -4.70
N GLU A 60 -14.22 1.74 -4.66
CA GLU A 60 -14.95 0.52 -4.34
C GLU A 60 -14.68 -0.59 -5.36
N ALA A 61 -14.62 -0.24 -6.65
CA ALA A 61 -14.30 -1.21 -7.69
C ALA A 61 -12.88 -1.75 -7.53
N PHE A 62 -11.94 -0.88 -7.17
CA PHE A 62 -10.54 -1.28 -7.02
C PHE A 62 -10.35 -2.26 -5.86
N ILE A 63 -10.98 -2.02 -4.73
CA ILE A 63 -10.85 -2.92 -3.57
C ILE A 63 -11.58 -4.25 -3.76
N ARG A 64 -12.53 -4.31 -4.70
CA ARG A 64 -13.11 -5.60 -5.08
C ARG A 64 -12.13 -6.44 -5.89
N ALA A 65 -11.29 -5.79 -6.70
CA ALA A 65 -10.30 -6.47 -7.52
C ALA A 65 -9.03 -6.80 -6.73
N ILE A 66 -8.60 -5.90 -5.86
CA ILE A 66 -7.41 -6.07 -5.04
C ILE A 66 -7.83 -5.90 -3.57
N PRO A 67 -7.93 -7.00 -2.81
CA PRO A 67 -8.60 -6.97 -1.52
C PRO A 67 -7.86 -6.22 -0.43
N LEU A 68 -8.62 -5.74 0.54
CA LEU A 68 -8.07 -5.14 1.75
C LEU A 68 -7.56 -6.22 2.70
N VAL A 69 -6.48 -5.90 3.41
CA VAL A 69 -5.93 -6.77 4.46
C VAL A 69 -5.95 -6.00 5.78
N PRO A 70 -6.51 -6.60 6.83
CA PRO A 70 -6.59 -5.91 8.13
C PRO A 70 -5.22 -5.77 8.79
N PHE A 71 -5.04 -4.66 9.50
CA PHE A 71 -3.88 -4.44 10.34
C PHE A 71 -4.15 -5.10 11.69
N ASP A 72 -3.48 -6.20 11.95
CA ASP A 72 -3.76 -7.05 13.11
C ASP A 72 -2.72 -6.89 14.22
N GLU A 73 -2.81 -7.75 15.22
CA GLU A 73 -1.91 -7.73 16.37
C GLU A 73 -0.46 -7.98 15.94
N ALA A 74 -0.22 -8.87 14.99
CA ALA A 74 1.14 -9.14 14.50
C ALA A 74 1.74 -7.89 13.87
N ALA A 75 0.95 -7.15 13.09
CA ALA A 75 1.38 -5.89 12.49
C ALA A 75 1.68 -4.84 13.57
N ALA A 76 0.85 -4.77 14.61
CA ALA A 76 1.07 -3.84 15.72
C ALA A 76 2.37 -4.15 16.45
N ARG A 77 2.70 -5.42 16.63
CA ARG A 77 3.96 -5.82 17.27
C ARG A 77 5.18 -5.43 16.44
N GLU A 78 5.09 -5.56 15.12
CA GLU A 78 6.16 -5.11 14.23
C GLU A 78 6.34 -3.59 14.30
N TYR A 79 5.24 -2.84 14.38
CA TYR A 79 5.31 -1.39 14.56
C TYR A 79 6.07 -1.01 15.83
N ALA A 80 5.84 -1.73 16.91
CA ALA A 80 6.48 -1.45 18.20
C ALA A 80 8.01 -1.59 18.16
N LYS A 81 8.54 -2.36 17.22
CA LYS A 81 9.97 -2.57 17.05
C LYS A 81 10.66 -1.50 16.21
N LEU A 82 9.90 -0.68 15.50
CA LEU A 82 10.48 0.30 14.60
C LEU A 82 11.03 1.50 15.38
N PRO A 83 12.10 2.17 14.86
CA PRO A 83 12.58 3.40 15.46
C PRO A 83 11.44 4.42 15.51
N PHE A 84 11.29 5.09 16.64
CA PHE A 84 10.23 6.06 16.81
C PHE A 84 10.42 7.23 15.85
N LYS A 85 9.39 7.51 15.08
CA LYS A 85 9.22 8.74 14.33
C LYS A 85 7.79 9.17 14.50
N ARG A 86 7.48 10.44 14.23
CA ARG A 86 6.11 10.93 14.33
C ARG A 86 5.18 9.99 13.57
N ALA A 87 4.02 9.76 14.14
CA ALA A 87 3.02 8.87 13.59
C ALA A 87 2.76 9.21 12.12
N ARG A 88 3.13 8.28 11.24
CA ARG A 88 2.91 8.38 9.81
C ARG A 88 2.30 7.08 9.35
N PHE A 89 1.42 7.19 8.39
CA PHE A 89 0.84 6.00 7.78
C PHE A 89 1.91 5.10 7.18
N ASP A 90 3.02 5.67 6.69
CA ASP A 90 4.14 4.90 6.12
C ASP A 90 4.72 3.92 7.13
N ARG A 91 4.85 4.33 8.40
CA ARG A 91 5.36 3.45 9.45
C ARG A 91 4.42 2.30 9.73
N LEU A 92 3.13 2.58 9.76
CA LEU A 92 2.11 1.55 9.95
C LEU A 92 2.09 0.59 8.76
N LEU A 93 2.20 1.11 7.54
CA LEU A 93 2.26 0.28 6.34
C LEU A 93 3.51 -0.60 6.34
N ALA A 94 4.66 -0.04 6.72
CA ALA A 94 5.91 -0.79 6.82
C ALA A 94 5.78 -1.96 7.80
N ALA A 95 5.21 -1.69 8.98
CA ALA A 95 4.99 -2.73 9.99
C ALA A 95 4.05 -3.81 9.50
N HIS A 96 3.00 -3.42 8.78
CA HIS A 96 2.06 -4.37 8.20
C HIS A 96 2.76 -5.29 7.20
N ALA A 97 3.54 -4.72 6.30
CA ALA A 97 4.29 -5.50 5.31
C ALA A 97 5.27 -6.47 5.99
N LEU A 98 5.99 -6.02 7.01
CA LEU A 98 6.91 -6.88 7.75
C LEU A 98 6.18 -8.05 8.39
N SER A 99 4.99 -7.82 8.93
CA SER A 99 4.24 -8.86 9.64
C SER A 99 3.78 -10.00 8.74
N ILE A 100 3.60 -9.74 7.45
CA ILE A 100 3.15 -10.74 6.49
C ILE A 100 4.22 -11.11 5.45
N GLY A 101 5.43 -10.56 5.59
CA GLY A 101 6.52 -10.84 4.66
C GLY A 101 6.30 -10.27 3.27
N ALA A 102 5.55 -9.18 3.15
CA ALA A 102 5.23 -8.57 1.86
C ALA A 102 6.21 -7.46 1.49
N ILE A 103 6.25 -7.15 0.21
CA ILE A 103 7.03 -6.04 -0.36
C ILE A 103 6.11 -4.83 -0.45
N VAL A 104 6.59 -3.66 -0.01
CA VAL A 104 5.85 -2.41 -0.17
C VAL A 104 6.10 -1.87 -1.58
N VAL A 105 5.04 -1.58 -2.31
CA VAL A 105 5.12 -0.94 -3.62
C VAL A 105 4.79 0.53 -3.44
N THR A 106 5.77 1.38 -3.70
CA THR A 106 5.66 2.83 -3.47
C THR A 106 6.45 3.60 -4.52
N ASN A 107 6.07 4.84 -4.75
CA ASN A 107 6.87 5.76 -5.57
C ASN A 107 7.81 6.62 -4.70
N ASN A 108 7.77 6.45 -3.39
CA ASN A 108 8.54 7.26 -2.45
C ASN A 108 9.38 6.36 -1.54
N GLU A 109 10.40 5.76 -2.14
CA GLU A 109 11.25 4.78 -1.46
C GLU A 109 11.96 5.36 -0.23
N THR A 110 12.27 6.65 -0.25
CA THR A 110 12.99 7.28 0.86
C THR A 110 12.21 7.25 2.17
N ASP A 111 10.88 7.25 2.10
CA ASP A 111 10.04 7.19 3.30
C ASP A 111 10.16 5.85 4.03
N PHE A 112 10.67 4.83 3.36
CA PHE A 112 10.79 3.47 3.91
C PHE A 112 12.24 3.02 4.07
N ALA A 113 13.21 3.86 3.68
CA ALA A 113 14.62 3.46 3.60
C ALA A 113 15.23 3.08 4.96
N ASP A 114 14.71 3.63 6.04
CA ASP A 114 15.24 3.40 7.38
C ASP A 114 14.54 2.28 8.15
N VAL A 115 13.70 1.49 7.49
CA VAL A 115 12.99 0.38 8.13
C VAL A 115 13.79 -0.91 7.92
N PRO A 116 14.38 -1.48 8.99
CA PRO A 116 15.20 -2.68 8.85
C PRO A 116 14.40 -3.87 8.34
N GLY A 117 14.95 -4.58 7.36
CA GLY A 117 14.36 -5.80 6.85
C GLY A 117 13.20 -5.65 5.89
N LEU A 118 12.76 -4.41 5.64
CA LEU A 118 11.65 -4.16 4.72
C LEU A 118 12.14 -4.18 3.28
N GLN A 119 11.43 -4.90 2.43
CA GLN A 119 11.65 -4.87 0.98
C GLN A 119 10.69 -3.86 0.34
N VAL A 120 11.22 -3.05 -0.55
CA VAL A 120 10.48 -1.97 -1.22
C VAL A 120 10.75 -2.03 -2.70
N GLU A 121 9.72 -1.85 -3.51
CA GLU A 121 9.86 -1.75 -4.97
C GLU A 121 9.13 -0.51 -5.47
N ASN A 122 9.70 0.12 -6.47
CA ASN A 122 9.09 1.26 -7.15
C ASN A 122 8.67 0.84 -8.55
N TRP A 123 7.35 0.74 -8.77
CA TRP A 123 6.79 0.34 -10.07
C TRP A 123 6.43 1.53 -10.95
N THR A 124 6.79 2.73 -10.53
CA THR A 124 6.45 3.96 -11.27
C THR A 124 7.58 4.41 -12.20
N MET A 125 8.68 3.69 -12.19
CA MET A 125 9.85 4.02 -13.01
C MET A 125 9.96 3.12 -14.23
#